data_9a5ebda8bee7770c3f4bd7b3b8535d98
#
_entry.id   9a5ebda8bee7770c3f4bd7b3b8535d98
#
_cell.length_a   1.000
_cell.length_b   1.000
_cell.length_c   1.000
_cell.angle_alpha   90.00
_cell.angle_beta   90.00
_cell.angle_gamma   90.00
#
_symmetry.space_group_name_H-M   'P 1'
#
loop_
_entity.id
_entity.type
_entity.pdbx_description
1 polymer ?
#
loop_
_entity_poly.entity_id
_entity_poly.type
_entity_poly.pdbx_seq_one_letter_code
_entity_poly.pdbx_strand_id
1 'polypeptide(L)' 'MEFELGQLVTVWVEDLDPIHRKRWKGKYGFIEALIYTEQSNRDEKPSFIKVFFPGLEAYNNVEFIPERIKPVEDRNA' A
#
# COMPACT_ATOMS: atom_id res chain seq x y z
N MET A 1 -0.06 6.78 -11.74
CA MET A 1 0.91 5.93 -11.06
C MET A 1 0.46 4.50 -11.08
N GLU A 2 1.33 3.61 -11.41
CA GLU A 2 0.96 2.21 -11.55
C GLU A 2 1.54 1.38 -10.44
N PHE A 3 0.78 0.40 -10.03
CA PHE A 3 1.21 -0.53 -9.00
C PHE A 3 1.29 -1.92 -9.58
N GLU A 4 2.26 -2.69 -9.12
CA GLU A 4 2.46 -4.04 -9.60
C GLU A 4 2.57 -5.01 -8.45
N LEU A 5 2.19 -6.24 -8.70
CA LEU A 5 2.35 -7.27 -7.69
C LEU A 5 3.82 -7.43 -7.36
N GLY A 6 4.12 -7.56 -6.08
CA GLY A 6 5.49 -7.71 -5.63
C GLY A 6 6.24 -6.42 -5.45
N GLN A 7 5.62 -5.30 -5.77
CA GLN A 7 6.28 -4.01 -5.66
C GLN A 7 6.45 -3.61 -4.20
N LEU A 8 7.61 -3.06 -3.88
CA LEU A 8 7.89 -2.59 -2.52
C LEU A 8 7.21 -1.24 -2.31
N VAL A 9 6.43 -1.14 -1.26
CA VAL A 9 5.66 0.06 -0.99
C VAL A 9 5.67 0.36 0.49
N THR A 10 5.25 1.57 0.82
CA THR A 10 5.05 1.98 2.20
C THR A 10 3.72 2.72 2.27
N VAL A 11 3.29 3.01 3.48
CA VAL A 11 2.01 3.67 3.70
C VAL A 11 2.25 5.17 3.83
N TRP A 12 1.43 5.95 3.12
CA TRP A 12 1.49 7.40 3.23
C TRP A 12 0.87 7.79 4.55
N VAL A 13 1.63 8.44 5.41
CA VAL A 13 1.17 8.67 6.79
C VAL A 13 1.06 10.14 7.15
N GLU A 14 1.41 11.03 6.24
CA GLU A 14 1.54 12.43 6.63
C GLU A 14 0.23 13.08 6.99
N ASP A 15 -0.88 12.57 6.46
CA ASP A 15 -2.17 13.14 6.80
C ASP A 15 -2.93 12.33 7.85
N LEU A 16 -2.26 11.38 8.47
CA LEU A 16 -2.90 10.56 9.50
C LEU A 16 -2.76 11.22 10.85
N ASP A 17 -3.68 10.90 11.76
CA ASP A 17 -3.54 11.37 13.11
C ASP A 17 -2.35 10.69 13.79
N PRO A 18 -1.90 11.18 14.94
CA PRO A 18 -0.67 10.66 15.54
C PRO A 18 -0.68 9.17 15.84
N ILE A 19 -1.83 8.64 16.23
CA ILE A 19 -1.90 7.23 16.59
C ILE A 19 -1.70 6.36 15.37
N HIS A 20 -2.41 6.67 14.29
CA HIS A 20 -2.29 5.88 13.08
C HIS A 20 -0.97 6.11 12.40
N ARG A 21 -0.47 7.33 12.48
CA ARG A 21 0.83 7.61 11.89
C ARG A 21 1.92 6.78 12.54
N LYS A 22 1.87 6.67 13.86
CA LYS A 22 2.86 5.88 14.57
C LYS A 22 2.77 4.42 14.18
N ARG A 23 1.55 3.94 13.99
CA ARG A 23 1.35 2.54 13.64
C ARG A 23 1.98 2.18 12.30
N TRP A 24 1.83 3.07 11.33
CA TRP A 24 2.24 2.73 9.96
C TRP A 24 3.56 3.32 9.53
N LYS A 25 4.06 4.30 10.24
CA LYS A 25 5.28 4.97 9.82
C LYS A 25 6.44 3.99 9.83
N GLY A 26 7.21 4.01 8.76
CA GLY A 26 8.38 3.14 8.67
C GLY A 26 8.07 1.70 8.36
N LYS A 27 6.82 1.39 8.03
CA LYS A 27 6.47 0.04 7.67
C LYS A 27 6.55 -0.11 6.16
N TYR A 28 7.18 -1.17 5.72
CA TYR A 28 7.36 -1.44 4.31
C TYR A 28 6.84 -2.83 4.00
N GLY A 29 6.25 -2.97 2.83
CA GLY A 29 5.72 -4.25 2.45
C GLY A 29 5.70 -4.40 0.94
N PHE A 30 5.14 -5.52 0.49
CA PHE A 30 5.05 -5.81 -0.93
C PHE A 30 3.61 -5.94 -1.32
N ILE A 31 3.28 -5.45 -2.50
CA ILE A 31 1.91 -5.56 -2.99
C ILE A 31 1.58 -7.02 -3.21
N GLU A 32 0.56 -7.48 -2.52
CA GLU A 32 0.15 -8.86 -2.57
C GLU A 32 -1.01 -9.06 -3.53
N ALA A 33 -1.88 -8.08 -3.63
CA ALA A 33 -3.04 -8.17 -4.51
C ALA A 33 -3.50 -6.79 -4.91
N LEU A 34 -4.01 -6.70 -6.13
CA LEU A 34 -4.64 -5.49 -6.64
C LEU A 34 -6.11 -5.84 -6.83
N ILE A 35 -6.98 -5.15 -6.12
CA ILE A 35 -8.38 -5.50 -6.05
C ILE A 35 -9.18 -4.50 -6.87
N TYR A 36 -9.85 -4.98 -7.89
CA TYR A 36 -10.67 -4.14 -8.76
C TYR A 36 -12.13 -4.44 -8.48
N THR A 37 -12.91 -3.40 -8.41
CA THR A 37 -14.34 -3.53 -8.16
C THR A 37 -15.07 -2.84 -9.29
N GLU A 38 -16.39 -2.87 -9.23
CA GLU A 38 -17.16 -2.19 -10.24
C GLU A 38 -16.92 -0.70 -10.26
N GLN A 39 -16.44 -0.18 -9.16
CA GLN A 39 -16.18 1.25 -9.11
C GLN A 39 -14.79 1.59 -9.56
N SER A 40 -13.95 0.60 -9.82
CA SER A 40 -12.63 0.87 -10.33
C SER A 40 -12.74 1.40 -11.74
N ASN A 41 -11.88 2.32 -12.04
CA ASN A 41 -11.72 2.72 -13.40
C ASN A 41 -11.04 1.60 -14.10
N ARG A 42 -11.72 0.98 -15.04
CA ARG A 42 -11.22 -0.24 -15.62
C ARG A 42 -9.88 -0.10 -16.26
N ASP A 43 -9.50 1.11 -16.55
CA ASP A 43 -8.28 1.28 -17.25
C ASP A 43 -7.09 1.26 -16.41
N GLU A 44 -7.17 1.55 -15.14
CA GLU A 44 -5.95 1.87 -14.54
C GLU A 44 -5.79 1.66 -13.11
N LYS A 45 -6.82 1.85 -12.32
CA LYS A 45 -6.57 1.86 -10.90
C LYS A 45 -7.36 0.83 -10.17
N PRO A 46 -6.74 0.05 -9.31
CA PRO A 46 -7.50 -0.82 -8.43
C PRO A 46 -8.26 0.02 -7.41
N SER A 47 -9.35 -0.54 -6.91
CA SER A 47 -10.08 0.09 -5.82
C SER A 47 -9.32 -0.04 -4.52
N PHE A 48 -8.65 -1.17 -4.33
CA PHE A 48 -7.90 -1.43 -3.10
C PHE A 48 -6.61 -2.15 -3.44
N ILE A 49 -5.64 -1.98 -2.56
CA ILE A 49 -4.35 -2.65 -2.69
C ILE A 49 -4.09 -3.38 -1.38
N LYS A 50 -3.79 -4.66 -1.49
CA LYS A 50 -3.46 -5.46 -0.33
C LYS A 50 -1.96 -5.60 -0.26
N VAL A 51 -1.39 -5.30 0.90
CA VAL A 51 0.05 -5.27 1.07
C VAL A 51 0.45 -6.29 2.11
N PHE A 52 1.50 -7.04 1.82
CA PHE A 52 2.04 -8.01 2.74
C PHE A 52 3.23 -7.38 3.47
N PHE A 53 3.17 -7.37 4.79
CA PHE A 53 4.24 -6.82 5.62
C PHE A 53 4.97 -7.99 6.29
N PRO A 54 6.15 -8.34 5.81
CA PRO A 54 6.86 -9.49 6.39
C PRO A 54 7.14 -9.27 7.87
N GLY A 55 6.86 -10.29 8.65
CA GLY A 55 7.12 -10.22 10.08
C GLY A 55 6.09 -9.44 10.86
N LEU A 56 5.06 -8.92 10.22
CA LEU A 56 4.06 -8.12 10.90
C LEU A 56 2.69 -8.70 10.61
N GLU A 57 2.44 -9.88 11.13
CA GLU A 57 1.24 -10.60 10.73
C GLU A 57 -0.05 -9.88 11.07
N ALA A 58 -0.04 -9.12 12.14
CA ALA A 58 -1.25 -8.40 12.51
C ALA A 58 -1.62 -7.33 11.49
N TYR A 59 -0.71 -7.00 10.60
CA TYR A 59 -0.95 -5.93 9.63
C TYR A 59 -1.33 -6.46 8.25
N ASN A 60 -1.42 -7.78 8.10
CA ASN A 60 -1.46 -8.34 6.76
C ASN A 60 -2.82 -8.54 6.17
N ASN A 61 -3.87 -8.15 6.86
CA ASN A 61 -5.20 -8.26 6.30
C ASN A 61 -5.84 -6.93 6.00
N VAL A 62 -5.03 -5.90 5.86
CA VAL A 62 -5.55 -4.56 5.63
C VAL A 62 -5.52 -4.27 4.14
N GLU A 63 -6.62 -3.73 3.64
CA GLU A 63 -6.70 -3.28 2.26
C GLU A 63 -6.67 -1.76 2.26
N PHE A 64 -5.83 -1.21 1.43
CA PHE A 64 -5.64 0.24 1.38
C PHE A 64 -6.21 0.80 0.09
N ILE A 65 -6.74 2.01 0.16
CA ILE A 65 -7.04 2.71 -1.09
C ILE A 65 -5.70 3.08 -1.74
N PRO A 66 -5.68 3.19 -3.07
CA PRO A 66 -4.39 3.43 -3.75
C PRO A 66 -3.69 4.68 -3.28
N GLU A 67 -4.45 5.71 -2.90
CA GLU A 67 -3.85 6.96 -2.47
C GLU A 67 -3.09 6.83 -1.17
N ARG A 68 -3.33 5.77 -0.42
CA ARG A 68 -2.64 5.55 0.85
C ARG A 68 -1.30 4.86 0.69
N ILE A 69 -1.03 4.31 -0.49
CA ILE A 69 0.17 3.51 -0.74
C ILE A 69 1.14 4.31 -1.58
N LYS A 70 2.39 4.28 -1.19
CA LYS A 70 3.42 5.04 -1.84
C LYS A 70 4.53 4.10 -2.29
N PRO A 71 4.94 4.13 -3.55
CA PRO A 71 6.06 3.29 -3.98
C PRO A 71 7.34 3.68 -3.28
N VAL A 72 8.17 2.70 -3.03
CA VAL A 72 9.50 2.95 -2.51
C VAL A 72 10.44 2.89 -3.69
N GLU A 73 11.09 4.00 -3.97
CA GLU A 73 11.97 4.04 -5.12
C GLU A 73 13.33 3.53 -4.74
N ASP A 74 13.93 2.82 -5.67
CA ASP A 74 15.27 2.33 -5.47
C ASP A 74 16.24 3.45 -5.80
N ARG A 75 16.81 4.01 -4.77
CA ARG A 75 17.66 5.16 -4.93
C ARG A 75 19.04 4.82 -5.39
N ASN A 76 19.32 3.58 -5.40
CA ASN A 76 20.66 3.16 -5.79
C ASN A 76 20.77 2.81 -7.21
N ALA A 77 19.72 2.91 -7.87
CA ALA A 77 19.79 2.57 -9.28
C ALA A 77 20.67 3.52 -9.99
#